data_0194e34a013f4a28c41b5cdca3bd1401
#
_entry.id   0194e34a013f4a28c41b5cdca3bd1401
#
_cell.length_a   1.000
_cell.length_b   1.000
_cell.length_c   1.000
_cell.angle_alpha   90.00
_cell.angle_beta   90.00
_cell.angle_gamma   90.00
#
_symmetry.space_group_name_H-M   'P 1'
#
loop_
_entity.id
_entity.type
_entity.pdbx_description
1 polymer ?
#
loop_
_entity_poly.entity_id
_entity_poly.type
_entity_poly.pdbx_seq_one_letter_code
_entity_poly.pdbx_strand_id
1 'polypeptide(L)'
;MKLIQILIGCAALLFVTSVQPQTPDTKHFDKDGLSFDYPAKWQMSDQSTQQMQFIELTQGDVVIRVRSAREWLKTPEKEAHAKKIIQEDYVSQFAGQLEQAGMQVKRSPANTQIAGGDAVGTSVRGVDRGGSGGMDSYYRIISDRLVNLSIIASEKDMKRSAPALDIIRNSLKVEPPPEPKASPSPKKP
;
A
#
# COMPACT_ATOMS: atom_id res chain seq x y z
N MET A 1 -51.90 -39.69 -50.38
CA MET A 1 -51.59 -39.56 -48.95
C MET A 1 -50.27 -38.82 -48.82
N LYS A 2 -50.28 -37.54 -48.44
CA LYS A 2 -49.07 -36.72 -48.31
C LYS A 2 -48.79 -36.51 -46.81
N LEU A 3 -47.65 -37.04 -46.34
CA LEU A 3 -47.15 -36.83 -44.98
C LEU A 3 -46.47 -35.45 -44.92
N ILE A 4 -46.98 -34.57 -44.08
CA ILE A 4 -46.40 -33.26 -43.74
C ILE A 4 -45.53 -33.51 -42.51
N GLN A 5 -44.21 -33.40 -42.64
CA GLN A 5 -43.26 -33.35 -41.51
C GLN A 5 -43.17 -31.89 -41.01
N ILE A 6 -43.60 -31.67 -39.78
CA ILE A 6 -43.42 -30.40 -39.08
C ILE A 6 -42.08 -30.44 -38.37
N LEU A 7 -41.12 -29.66 -38.84
CA LEU A 7 -39.83 -29.43 -38.20
C LEU A 7 -40.00 -28.33 -37.12
N ILE A 8 -40.02 -28.73 -35.85
CA ILE A 8 -40.00 -27.79 -34.73
C ILE A 8 -38.53 -27.44 -34.44
N GLY A 9 -38.10 -26.27 -34.90
CA GLY A 9 -36.78 -25.70 -34.56
C GLY A 9 -36.76 -25.13 -33.16
N CYS A 10 -36.12 -25.81 -32.22
CA CYS A 10 -35.78 -25.23 -30.88
C CYS A 10 -34.63 -24.23 -31.04
N ALA A 11 -34.97 -22.93 -31.07
CA ALA A 11 -33.95 -21.89 -30.94
C ALA A 11 -33.58 -21.73 -29.44
N ALA A 12 -32.48 -22.36 -29.03
CA ALA A 12 -31.92 -22.16 -27.71
C ALA A 12 -31.26 -20.77 -27.66
N LEU A 13 -31.92 -19.80 -27.07
CA LEU A 13 -31.35 -18.49 -26.73
C LEU A 13 -30.33 -18.65 -25.59
N LEU A 14 -29.05 -18.70 -25.94
CA LEU A 14 -27.94 -18.61 -25.00
C LEU A 14 -27.89 -17.17 -24.43
N PHE A 15 -28.46 -16.96 -23.26
CA PHE A 15 -28.21 -15.77 -22.47
C PHE A 15 -26.78 -15.82 -21.94
N VAL A 16 -25.86 -15.15 -22.64
CA VAL A 16 -24.54 -14.87 -22.12
C VAL A 16 -24.70 -13.77 -21.08
N THR A 17 -24.83 -14.15 -19.81
CA THR A 17 -24.74 -13.19 -18.70
C THR A 17 -23.31 -12.72 -18.61
N SER A 18 -23.03 -11.53 -19.14
CA SER A 18 -21.76 -10.83 -18.91
C SER A 18 -21.67 -10.49 -17.42
N VAL A 19 -20.90 -11.29 -16.68
CA VAL A 19 -20.48 -10.92 -15.32
C VAL A 19 -19.52 -9.75 -15.46
N GLN A 20 -20.03 -8.53 -15.31
CA GLN A 20 -19.17 -7.36 -15.18
C GLN A 20 -18.36 -7.51 -13.88
N PRO A 21 -17.04 -7.39 -13.92
CA PRO A 21 -16.26 -7.33 -12.69
C PRO A 21 -16.73 -6.12 -11.89
N GLN A 22 -17.32 -6.38 -10.73
CA GLN A 22 -17.71 -5.31 -9.81
C GLN A 22 -16.43 -4.62 -9.38
N THR A 23 -16.27 -3.36 -9.77
CA THR A 23 -15.23 -2.49 -9.21
C THR A 23 -15.44 -2.43 -7.70
N PRO A 24 -14.46 -2.78 -6.88
CA PRO A 24 -14.64 -2.74 -5.44
C PRO A 24 -15.00 -1.32 -5.02
N ASP A 25 -16.00 -1.21 -4.12
CA ASP A 25 -16.38 0.06 -3.52
C ASP A 25 -15.18 0.66 -2.77
N THR A 26 -14.78 1.88 -3.14
CA THR A 26 -13.58 2.55 -2.60
C THR A 26 -13.93 3.87 -1.95
N LYS A 27 -13.12 4.25 -0.95
CA LYS A 27 -13.05 5.58 -0.36
C LYS A 27 -11.75 6.25 -0.81
N HIS A 28 -11.73 7.57 -0.78
CA HIS A 28 -10.58 8.38 -1.13
C HIS A 28 -10.00 9.06 0.10
N PHE A 29 -8.67 9.00 0.25
CA PHE A 29 -7.89 9.81 1.20
C PHE A 29 -7.16 10.89 0.43
N ASP A 30 -7.24 12.15 0.88
CA ASP A 30 -6.50 13.28 0.33
C ASP A 30 -6.18 14.26 1.45
N LYS A 31 -4.90 14.43 1.75
CA LYS A 31 -4.43 15.36 2.77
C LYS A 31 -2.95 15.69 2.58
N ASP A 32 -2.61 16.97 2.66
CA ASP A 32 -1.22 17.47 2.65
C ASP A 32 -0.36 16.91 1.50
N GLY A 33 -0.95 16.81 0.30
CA GLY A 33 -0.29 16.33 -0.90
C GLY A 33 -0.03 14.82 -0.96
N LEU A 34 -0.64 14.03 -0.09
CA LEU A 34 -0.71 12.58 -0.19
C LEU A 34 -2.16 12.17 -0.44
N SER A 35 -2.42 11.46 -1.54
CA SER A 35 -3.75 10.94 -1.83
C SER A 35 -3.69 9.51 -2.36
N PHE A 36 -4.73 8.72 -2.07
CA PHE A 36 -4.90 7.36 -2.58
C PHE A 36 -6.33 6.87 -2.35
N ASP A 37 -6.76 5.87 -3.12
CA ASP A 37 -8.00 5.14 -2.90
C ASP A 37 -7.75 3.89 -2.05
N TYR A 38 -8.76 3.50 -1.26
CA TYR A 38 -8.72 2.30 -0.45
C TYR A 38 -10.10 1.64 -0.38
N PRO A 39 -10.21 0.31 -0.18
CA PRO A 39 -11.51 -0.35 -0.15
C PRO A 39 -12.38 0.17 0.99
N ALA A 40 -13.67 0.45 0.71
CA ALA A 40 -14.59 1.11 1.64
C ALA A 40 -14.81 0.36 2.97
N LYS A 41 -14.59 -0.98 2.98
CA LYS A 41 -14.73 -1.84 4.17
C LYS A 41 -13.54 -1.75 5.14
N TRP A 42 -12.44 -1.11 4.75
CA TRP A 42 -11.27 -0.91 5.61
C TRP A 42 -11.48 0.27 6.54
N GLN A 43 -11.05 0.11 7.79
CA GLN A 43 -10.99 1.20 8.76
C GLN A 43 -9.70 1.98 8.55
N MET A 44 -9.76 3.29 8.61
CA MET A 44 -8.61 4.18 8.42
C MET A 44 -8.37 4.98 9.69
N SER A 45 -7.10 5.09 10.07
CA SER A 45 -6.59 5.95 11.15
C SER A 45 -5.48 6.84 10.61
N ASP A 46 -5.59 8.16 10.82
CA ASP A 46 -4.53 9.14 10.52
C ASP A 46 -3.72 9.41 11.79
N GLN A 47 -2.49 8.93 11.82
CA GLN A 47 -1.52 9.07 12.91
C GLN A 47 -0.37 10.01 12.53
N SER A 48 -0.61 10.90 11.57
CA SER A 48 0.39 11.82 11.02
C SER A 48 0.95 12.78 12.08
N THR A 49 2.23 13.09 11.93
CA THR A 49 2.97 14.08 12.73
C THR A 49 3.39 15.27 11.85
N GLN A 50 4.12 16.22 12.43
CA GLN A 50 4.71 17.33 11.65
C GLN A 50 5.80 16.86 10.68
N GLN A 51 6.51 15.76 10.98
CA GLN A 51 7.60 15.26 10.15
C GLN A 51 7.17 14.20 9.13
N MET A 52 6.11 13.45 9.41
CA MET A 52 5.71 12.30 8.62
C MET A 52 4.19 12.19 8.56
N GLN A 53 3.66 11.92 7.37
CA GLN A 53 2.31 11.39 7.21
C GLN A 53 2.34 9.91 7.51
N PHE A 54 1.40 9.44 8.34
CA PHE A 54 1.27 8.05 8.73
C PHE A 54 -0.20 7.67 8.74
N ILE A 55 -0.62 6.93 7.71
CA ILE A 55 -1.99 6.44 7.56
C ILE A 55 -1.97 4.94 7.74
N GLU A 56 -2.83 4.45 8.63
CA GLU A 56 -3.02 3.04 8.89
C GLU A 56 -4.41 2.61 8.44
N LEU A 57 -4.47 1.52 7.71
CA LEU A 57 -5.69 0.87 7.21
C LEU A 57 -5.76 -0.53 7.79
N THR A 58 -6.90 -0.89 8.39
CA THR A 58 -7.09 -2.17 9.05
C THR A 58 -8.34 -2.90 8.57
N GLN A 59 -8.24 -4.22 8.41
CA GLN A 59 -9.36 -5.12 8.19
C GLN A 59 -9.07 -6.48 8.83
N GLY A 60 -9.77 -6.82 9.91
CA GLY A 60 -9.43 -7.98 10.75
C GLY A 60 -8.00 -7.86 11.28
N ASP A 61 -7.18 -8.88 11.06
CA ASP A 61 -5.78 -8.93 11.50
C ASP A 61 -4.79 -8.38 10.46
N VAL A 62 -5.30 -7.79 9.38
CA VAL A 62 -4.47 -7.20 8.32
C VAL A 62 -4.29 -5.71 8.56
N VAL A 63 -3.05 -5.25 8.52
CA VAL A 63 -2.69 -3.85 8.62
C VAL A 63 -1.93 -3.42 7.37
N ILE A 64 -2.41 -2.37 6.68
CA ILE A 64 -1.67 -1.70 5.62
C ILE A 64 -1.30 -0.31 6.12
N ARG A 65 -0.05 0.10 5.92
CA ARG A 65 0.46 1.41 6.32
C ARG A 65 1.01 2.15 5.12
N VAL A 66 0.56 3.40 4.98
CA VAL A 66 1.12 4.37 4.01
C VAL A 66 1.84 5.44 4.83
N ARG A 67 3.15 5.60 4.62
CA ARG A 67 3.96 6.60 5.30
C ARG A 67 4.67 7.46 4.27
N SER A 68 4.71 8.76 4.49
CA SER A 68 5.39 9.69 3.59
C SER A 68 6.14 10.75 4.39
N ALA A 69 7.42 10.94 4.10
CA ALA A 69 8.17 12.04 4.65
C ALA A 69 7.54 13.38 4.24
N ARG A 70 7.46 14.35 5.16
CA ARG A 70 7.02 15.72 4.85
C ARG A 70 8.18 16.62 4.44
N GLU A 71 9.41 16.13 4.60
CA GLU A 71 10.62 16.86 4.27
C GLU A 71 10.98 16.69 2.77
N TRP A 72 11.55 17.75 2.19
CA TRP A 72 12.11 17.71 0.85
C TRP A 72 13.42 16.91 0.82
N LEU A 73 13.49 15.90 -0.01
CA LEU A 73 14.67 15.04 -0.17
C LEU A 73 15.56 15.56 -1.31
N LYS A 74 16.01 16.83 -1.19
CA LYS A 74 16.81 17.47 -2.26
C LYS A 74 18.32 17.14 -2.19
N THR A 75 18.77 16.40 -1.20
CA THR A 75 20.16 15.99 -1.07
C THR A 75 20.29 14.51 -0.75
N PRO A 76 21.39 13.85 -1.16
CA PRO A 76 21.64 12.43 -0.86
C PRO A 76 21.61 12.12 0.65
N GLU A 77 22.06 13.04 1.49
CA GLU A 77 22.06 12.87 2.95
C GLU A 77 20.63 12.80 3.50
N LYS A 78 19.73 13.66 3.00
CA LYS A 78 18.30 13.66 3.39
C LYS A 78 17.60 12.40 2.91
N GLU A 79 17.89 11.96 1.70
CA GLU A 79 17.38 10.69 1.18
C GLU A 79 17.83 9.52 2.04
N ALA A 80 19.12 9.43 2.35
CA ALA A 80 19.68 8.39 3.20
C ALA A 80 19.07 8.39 4.60
N HIS A 81 18.89 9.58 5.20
CA HIS A 81 18.26 9.74 6.51
C HIS A 81 16.78 9.29 6.49
N ALA A 82 16.00 9.74 5.52
CA ALA A 82 14.59 9.36 5.38
C ALA A 82 14.46 7.84 5.13
N LYS A 83 15.30 7.27 4.26
CA LYS A 83 15.34 5.83 4.01
C LYS A 83 15.66 5.05 5.28
N LYS A 84 16.65 5.51 6.06
CA LYS A 84 17.00 4.87 7.32
C LYS A 84 15.79 4.81 8.27
N ILE A 85 15.15 5.94 8.56
CA ILE A 85 14.06 6.02 9.54
C ILE A 85 12.78 5.32 9.02
N ILE A 86 12.37 5.61 7.79
CA ILE A 86 11.06 5.18 7.27
C ILE A 86 11.09 3.72 6.82
N GLN A 87 12.22 3.22 6.37
CA GLN A 87 12.34 1.86 5.84
C GLN A 87 13.22 0.96 6.74
N GLU A 88 14.49 1.30 6.93
CA GLU A 88 15.46 0.35 7.52
C GLU A 88 15.22 0.12 9.02
N ASP A 89 15.09 1.19 9.79
CA ASP A 89 14.82 1.11 11.24
C ASP A 89 13.46 0.46 11.50
N TYR A 90 12.45 0.79 10.68
CA TYR A 90 11.10 0.20 10.79
C TYR A 90 11.11 -1.32 10.51
N VAL A 91 11.77 -1.74 9.44
CA VAL A 91 11.91 -3.17 9.12
C VAL A 91 12.67 -3.90 10.22
N SER A 92 13.74 -3.28 10.74
CA SER A 92 14.57 -3.86 11.81
C SER A 92 13.81 -3.97 13.12
N GLN A 93 13.04 -2.93 13.47
CA GLN A 93 12.21 -2.96 14.68
C GLN A 93 11.13 -4.04 14.59
N PHE A 94 10.44 -4.16 13.43
CA PHE A 94 9.45 -5.20 13.25
C PHE A 94 10.04 -6.61 13.35
N ALA A 95 11.17 -6.85 12.71
CA ALA A 95 11.85 -8.14 12.80
C ALA A 95 12.29 -8.46 14.24
N GLY A 96 12.83 -7.47 14.96
CA GLY A 96 13.19 -7.64 16.38
C GLY A 96 11.98 -7.97 17.27
N GLN A 97 10.81 -7.42 16.99
CA GLN A 97 9.57 -7.76 17.71
C GLN A 97 9.19 -9.24 17.50
N LEU A 98 9.31 -9.74 16.27
CA LEU A 98 9.05 -11.16 15.98
C LEU A 98 10.08 -12.08 16.68
N GLU A 99 11.36 -11.70 16.68
CA GLU A 99 12.42 -12.44 17.39
C GLU A 99 12.17 -12.48 18.90
N GLN A 100 11.76 -11.34 19.50
CA GLN A 100 11.40 -11.26 20.91
C GLN A 100 10.16 -12.11 21.25
N ALA A 101 9.25 -12.29 20.31
CA ALA A 101 8.11 -13.20 20.43
C ALA A 101 8.49 -14.68 20.23
N GLY A 102 9.80 -15.00 20.05
CA GLY A 102 10.29 -16.37 19.90
C GLY A 102 10.15 -16.95 18.50
N MET A 103 9.86 -16.12 17.50
CA MET A 103 9.75 -16.56 16.11
C MET A 103 11.13 -16.67 15.45
N GLN A 104 11.27 -17.61 14.54
CA GLN A 104 12.40 -17.64 13.61
C GLN A 104 12.15 -16.64 12.49
N VAL A 105 13.03 -15.63 12.36
CA VAL A 105 12.84 -14.52 11.40
C VAL A 105 13.73 -14.68 10.18
N LYS A 106 13.12 -14.55 9.01
CA LYS A 106 13.80 -14.48 7.72
C LYS A 106 13.52 -13.14 7.06
N ARG A 107 14.55 -12.49 6.51
CA ARG A 107 14.47 -11.29 5.71
C ARG A 107 14.89 -11.59 4.27
N SER A 108 14.21 -11.00 3.30
CA SER A 108 14.56 -11.12 1.89
C SER A 108 14.23 -9.83 1.14
N PRO A 109 14.98 -9.49 0.07
CA PRO A 109 14.60 -8.40 -0.82
C PRO A 109 13.21 -8.62 -1.40
N ALA A 110 12.47 -7.54 -1.58
CA ALA A 110 11.15 -7.52 -2.21
C ALA A 110 11.02 -6.32 -3.14
N ASN A 111 10.31 -6.49 -4.24
CA ASN A 111 10.08 -5.44 -5.23
C ASN A 111 8.60 -5.38 -5.57
N THR A 112 8.13 -4.20 -5.92
CA THR A 112 6.76 -3.95 -6.39
C THR A 112 6.74 -2.69 -7.26
N GLN A 113 5.55 -2.26 -7.67
CA GLN A 113 5.34 -0.93 -8.25
C GLN A 113 4.48 -0.08 -7.33
N ILE A 114 4.80 1.20 -7.19
CA ILE A 114 4.02 2.20 -6.47
C ILE A 114 3.87 3.42 -7.37
N ALA A 115 2.64 3.91 -7.57
CA ALA A 115 2.35 5.04 -8.46
C ALA A 115 2.99 4.87 -9.86
N GLY A 116 2.86 3.67 -10.44
CA GLY A 116 3.34 3.36 -11.77
C GLY A 116 4.86 3.26 -11.94
N GLY A 117 5.66 3.24 -10.86
CA GLY A 117 7.11 3.08 -10.95
C GLY A 117 7.67 2.10 -9.93
N ASP A 118 8.86 1.60 -10.22
CA ASP A 118 9.53 0.57 -9.43
C ASP A 118 9.78 1.03 -8.00
N ALA A 119 9.46 0.17 -7.05
CA ALA A 119 9.69 0.33 -5.63
C ALA A 119 10.45 -0.89 -5.10
N VAL A 120 11.42 -0.64 -4.26
CA VAL A 120 12.24 -1.67 -3.62
C VAL A 120 11.89 -1.78 -2.15
N GLY A 121 12.18 -2.93 -1.55
CA GLY A 121 11.81 -3.13 -0.16
C GLY A 121 12.36 -4.40 0.45
N THR A 122 11.76 -4.80 1.55
CA THR A 122 12.13 -5.97 2.33
C THR A 122 10.88 -6.73 2.76
N SER A 123 10.90 -8.02 2.57
CA SER A 123 9.97 -8.98 3.13
C SER A 123 10.55 -9.54 4.44
N VAL A 124 9.79 -9.48 5.52
CA VAL A 124 10.10 -10.09 6.81
C VAL A 124 9.08 -11.18 7.08
N ARG A 125 9.55 -12.38 7.39
CA ARG A 125 8.68 -13.52 7.75
C ARG A 125 9.14 -14.08 9.09
N GLY A 126 8.20 -14.20 10.01
CA GLY A 126 8.37 -14.93 11.26
C GLY A 126 7.60 -16.25 11.20
N VAL A 127 8.22 -17.31 11.65
CA VAL A 127 7.63 -18.65 11.70
C VAL A 127 7.79 -19.22 13.11
N ASP A 128 6.69 -19.73 13.65
CA ASP A 128 6.69 -20.53 14.89
C ASP A 128 5.82 -21.78 14.71
N ARG A 129 5.56 -22.49 15.81
CA ARG A 129 4.74 -23.72 15.80
C ARG A 129 3.25 -23.43 15.50
N GLY A 130 2.79 -22.19 15.67
CA GLY A 130 1.40 -21.76 15.49
C GLY A 130 1.09 -21.20 14.12
N GLY A 131 2.11 -20.90 13.30
CA GLY A 131 1.90 -20.36 11.97
C GLY A 131 3.02 -19.47 11.44
N SER A 132 2.72 -18.77 10.37
CA SER A 132 3.62 -17.81 9.76
C SER A 132 2.91 -16.47 9.56
N GLY A 133 3.63 -15.40 9.83
CA GLY A 133 3.19 -14.04 9.58
C GLY A 133 4.37 -13.13 9.29
N GLY A 134 4.11 -11.91 8.91
CA GLY A 134 5.19 -11.01 8.65
C GLY A 134 4.77 -9.68 8.08
N MET A 135 5.71 -9.03 7.41
CA MET A 135 5.55 -7.74 6.77
C MET A 135 6.23 -7.74 5.40
N ASP A 136 5.56 -7.17 4.41
CA ASP A 136 6.20 -6.67 3.22
C ASP A 136 6.23 -5.14 3.30
N SER A 137 7.40 -4.56 3.17
CA SER A 137 7.60 -3.10 3.26
C SER A 137 8.38 -2.62 2.04
N TYR A 138 7.79 -1.71 1.29
CA TYR A 138 8.33 -1.17 0.05
C TYR A 138 8.48 0.35 0.17
N TYR A 139 9.47 0.92 -0.51
CA TYR A 139 9.59 2.36 -0.58
C TYR A 139 9.99 2.83 -1.97
N ARG A 140 9.64 4.08 -2.25
CA ARG A 140 10.00 4.82 -3.45
C ARG A 140 10.08 6.31 -3.14
N ILE A 141 10.91 7.04 -3.85
CA ILE A 141 10.91 8.51 -3.85
C ILE A 141 9.99 8.99 -4.96
N ILE A 142 9.00 9.82 -4.61
CA ILE A 142 8.03 10.42 -5.52
C ILE A 142 7.96 11.91 -5.20
N SER A 143 8.15 12.78 -6.17
CA SER A 143 8.09 14.24 -6.00
C SER A 143 8.93 14.73 -4.81
N ASP A 144 10.18 14.29 -4.71
CA ASP A 144 11.13 14.60 -3.64
C ASP A 144 10.65 14.21 -2.23
N ARG A 145 9.74 13.25 -2.11
CA ARG A 145 9.29 12.67 -0.84
C ARG A 145 9.50 11.17 -0.85
N LEU A 146 10.02 10.61 0.25
CA LEU A 146 10.06 9.16 0.42
C LEU A 146 8.68 8.69 0.85
N VAL A 147 8.13 7.74 0.11
CA VAL A 147 6.89 7.04 0.42
C VAL A 147 7.21 5.59 0.74
N ASN A 148 6.64 5.10 1.82
CA ASN A 148 6.69 3.70 2.19
C ASN A 148 5.27 3.14 2.25
N LEU A 149 5.09 1.97 1.65
CA LEU A 149 3.87 1.18 1.71
C LEU A 149 4.19 -0.18 2.30
N SER A 150 3.51 -0.56 3.37
CA SER A 150 3.71 -1.87 4.00
C SER A 150 2.40 -2.59 4.28
N ILE A 151 2.45 -3.92 4.25
CA ILE A 151 1.37 -4.81 4.66
C ILE A 151 1.89 -5.76 5.74
N ILE A 152 1.13 -5.91 6.82
CA ILE A 152 1.43 -6.79 7.95
C ILE A 152 0.26 -7.74 8.13
N ALA A 153 0.51 -9.04 8.06
CA ALA A 153 -0.52 -10.08 8.23
C ALA A 153 0.10 -11.48 8.28
N SER A 154 -0.75 -12.51 8.43
CA SER A 154 -0.38 -13.88 8.06
C SER A 154 -0.14 -13.98 6.54
N GLU A 155 0.62 -14.98 6.08
CA GLU A 155 0.85 -15.18 4.63
C GLU A 155 -0.46 -15.39 3.85
N LYS A 156 -1.42 -16.11 4.45
CA LYS A 156 -2.74 -16.34 3.86
C LYS A 156 -3.49 -15.01 3.68
N ASP A 157 -3.44 -14.16 4.70
CA ASP A 157 -4.16 -12.90 4.70
C ASP A 157 -3.48 -11.84 3.82
N MET A 158 -2.15 -11.86 3.71
CA MET A 158 -1.43 -11.05 2.72
C MET A 158 -1.90 -11.36 1.29
N LYS A 159 -1.99 -12.65 0.93
CA LYS A 159 -2.48 -13.07 -0.40
C LYS A 159 -3.93 -12.64 -0.63
N ARG A 160 -4.79 -12.78 0.38
CA ARG A 160 -6.20 -12.37 0.31
C ARG A 160 -6.36 -10.85 0.17
N SER A 161 -5.47 -10.09 0.79
CA SER A 161 -5.52 -8.62 0.80
C SER A 161 -4.70 -7.96 -0.33
N ALA A 162 -4.07 -8.75 -1.20
CA ALA A 162 -3.33 -8.21 -2.34
C ALA A 162 -4.17 -7.24 -3.21
N PRO A 163 -5.47 -7.49 -3.52
CA PRO A 163 -6.28 -6.53 -4.27
C PRO A 163 -6.45 -5.18 -3.56
N ALA A 164 -6.52 -5.15 -2.22
CA ALA A 164 -6.58 -3.90 -1.46
C ALA A 164 -5.26 -3.13 -1.54
N LEU A 165 -4.13 -3.82 -1.42
CA LEU A 165 -2.81 -3.23 -1.59
C LEU A 165 -2.63 -2.67 -3.01
N ASP A 166 -3.16 -3.37 -4.02
CA ASP A 166 -3.11 -2.95 -5.43
C ASP A 166 -3.90 -1.66 -5.67
N ILE A 167 -5.08 -1.53 -5.08
CA ILE A 167 -5.88 -0.29 -5.16
C ILE A 167 -5.06 0.88 -4.64
N ILE A 168 -4.48 0.74 -3.44
CA ILE A 168 -3.68 1.80 -2.80
C ILE A 168 -2.46 2.16 -3.66
N ARG A 169 -1.62 1.18 -4.01
CA ARG A 169 -0.36 1.43 -4.72
C ARG A 169 -0.55 2.01 -6.12
N ASN A 170 -1.66 1.67 -6.81
CA ASN A 170 -1.94 2.13 -8.16
C ASN A 170 -2.59 3.53 -8.18
N SER A 171 -3.35 3.89 -7.15
CA SER A 171 -4.01 5.20 -7.03
C SER A 171 -3.17 6.24 -6.27
N LEU A 172 -2.07 5.83 -5.64
CA LEU A 172 -1.25 6.67 -4.79
C LEU A 172 -0.65 7.83 -5.61
N LYS A 173 -0.85 9.05 -5.09
CA LYS A 173 -0.27 10.28 -5.64
C LYS A 173 0.43 11.02 -4.51
N VAL A 174 1.54 11.65 -4.83
CA VAL A 174 2.33 12.43 -3.90
C VAL A 174 2.71 13.75 -4.58
N GLU A 175 2.28 14.84 -3.99
CA GLU A 175 2.68 16.18 -4.41
C GLU A 175 3.98 16.57 -3.73
N PRO A 176 4.78 17.48 -4.32
CA PRO A 176 5.93 18.05 -3.66
C PRO A 176 5.53 18.68 -2.32
N PRO A 177 6.41 18.69 -1.31
CA PRO A 177 6.13 19.44 -0.09
C PRO A 177 5.91 20.93 -0.44
N PRO A 178 5.06 21.66 0.33
CA PRO A 178 4.89 23.09 0.10
C PRO A 178 6.23 23.82 0.28
N GLU A 179 6.52 24.77 -0.61
CA GLU A 179 7.75 25.57 -0.49
C GLU A 179 7.84 26.23 0.90
N PRO A 180 9.04 26.22 1.52
CA PRO A 180 9.24 26.93 2.78
C PRO A 180 8.87 28.40 2.57
N LYS A 181 7.90 28.92 3.32
CA LYS A 181 7.61 30.36 3.29
C LYS A 181 8.90 31.10 3.59
N ALA A 182 9.35 31.95 2.68
CA ALA A 182 10.51 32.77 2.89
C ALA A 182 10.38 33.49 4.25
N SER A 183 11.33 33.23 5.15
CA SER A 183 11.40 33.98 6.40
C SER A 183 11.44 35.46 6.08
N PRO A 184 10.60 36.31 6.75
CA PRO A 184 10.65 37.73 6.51
C PRO A 184 12.08 38.20 6.76
N SER A 185 12.67 38.85 5.74
CA SER A 185 14.00 39.44 5.86
C SER A 185 14.06 40.32 7.08
N PRO A 186 15.12 40.20 7.91
CA PRO A 186 15.26 41.10 9.07
C PRO A 186 15.24 42.54 8.57
N LYS A 187 14.28 43.33 9.08
CA LYS A 187 14.27 44.77 8.83
C LYS A 187 15.63 45.32 9.28
N LYS A 188 16.41 45.85 8.33
CA LYS A 188 17.61 46.63 8.67
C LYS A 188 17.21 47.78 9.57
N PRO A 189 17.97 48.04 10.65
CA PRO A 189 17.75 49.19 11.55
C PRO A 189 17.95 50.52 10.82
#